data_f83e7c0d6b9b2332aec1b971ea0db0d9
#
_entry.id   f83e7c0d6b9b2332aec1b971ea0db0d9
#
_cell.length_a   1.000
_cell.length_b   1.000
_cell.length_c   1.000
_cell.angle_alpha   90.00
_cell.angle_beta   90.00
_cell.angle_gamma   90.00
#
_symmetry.space_group_name_H-M   'P 1'
#
loop_
_entity.id
_entity.type
_entity.pdbx_description
1 polymer ?
#
loop_
_entity_poly.entity_id
_entity_poly.type
_entity_poly.pdbx_seq_one_letter_code
_entity_poly.pdbx_strand_id
1 'polypeptide(L)'
;MARKKTTIRHPLPIRFVQLHNKLLLAAVIGIVVSLVLPDSVHAPACILIGWDVGVAIYLVLTYAMMWRTEVVHIRQRAAEEDEGAGFILLLSIAATAASFVAIAFALGGLKSGAEHAVMPGGVAAHVMLAINTILLSWTFVHTIFTFHYAHEYYADRRDGEIGGLVFPHDSKPDYRDFLYFSLVIGMTSQTSDVNICSKVIRRMAAIHGVLSFFFNVTVLALTVNMVSNLI
;
A
#
# COMPACT_ATOMS: atom_id res chain seq x y z
N MET A 1 -26.73 34.83 13.23
CA MET A 1 -26.13 35.02 11.88
C MET A 1 -24.86 34.19 11.78
N ALA A 2 -24.94 32.99 11.22
CA ALA A 2 -23.79 32.10 11.06
C ALA A 2 -23.08 32.46 9.75
N ARG A 3 -21.82 32.90 9.87
CA ARG A 3 -20.95 33.29 8.76
C ARG A 3 -20.56 32.02 7.99
N LYS A 4 -21.18 31.79 6.82
CA LYS A 4 -20.83 30.75 5.87
C LYS A 4 -19.36 30.94 5.46
N LYS A 5 -18.45 30.10 5.96
CA LYS A 5 -17.08 30.02 5.44
C LYS A 5 -17.15 29.57 4.00
N THR A 6 -16.90 30.47 3.08
CA THR A 6 -16.68 30.16 1.65
C THR A 6 -15.36 29.38 1.57
N THR A 7 -15.46 28.07 1.49
CA THR A 7 -14.34 27.20 1.13
C THR A 7 -14.00 27.49 -0.34
N ILE A 8 -12.84 28.10 -0.58
CA ILE A 8 -12.26 28.23 -1.91
C ILE A 8 -12.00 26.80 -2.41
N ARG A 9 -12.84 26.29 -3.31
CA ARG A 9 -12.61 25.00 -3.96
C ARG A 9 -11.46 25.18 -4.94
N HIS A 10 -10.26 24.74 -4.52
CA HIS A 10 -9.12 24.61 -5.44
C HIS A 10 -9.46 23.66 -6.59
N PRO A 11 -8.91 23.87 -7.81
CA PRO A 11 -9.12 22.95 -8.93
C PRO A 11 -8.62 21.54 -8.56
N LEU A 12 -9.34 20.51 -9.07
CA LEU A 12 -9.12 19.08 -8.80
C LEU A 12 -7.66 18.64 -8.75
N PRO A 13 -6.77 19.01 -9.70
CA PRO A 13 -5.38 18.57 -9.68
C PRO A 13 -4.57 19.11 -8.48
N ILE A 14 -4.85 20.33 -8.03
CA ILE A 14 -4.15 20.93 -6.88
C ILE A 14 -4.58 20.25 -5.58
N ARG A 15 -5.86 19.93 -5.45
CA ARG A 15 -6.39 19.21 -4.29
C ARG A 15 -5.84 17.79 -4.21
N PHE A 16 -5.77 17.09 -5.35
CA PHE A 16 -5.16 15.76 -5.44
C PHE A 16 -3.69 15.77 -4.98
N VAL A 17 -2.88 16.72 -5.46
CA VAL A 17 -1.49 16.87 -5.05
C VAL A 17 -1.35 17.16 -3.55
N GLN A 18 -2.21 18.01 -2.99
CA GLN A 18 -2.18 18.34 -1.56
C GLN A 18 -2.56 17.16 -0.67
N LEU A 19 -3.54 16.35 -1.07
CA LEU A 19 -3.99 15.17 -0.33
C LEU A 19 -2.98 14.01 -0.40
N HIS A 20 -2.32 13.85 -1.54
CA HIS A 20 -1.41 12.73 -1.81
C HIS A 20 0.06 13.13 -1.89
N ASN A 21 0.44 14.26 -1.31
CA ASN A 21 1.79 14.82 -1.38
C ASN A 21 2.89 13.82 -0.94
N LYS A 22 2.63 13.00 0.08
CA LYS A 22 3.58 11.98 0.56
C LYS A 22 3.79 10.86 -0.47
N LEU A 23 2.70 10.39 -1.09
CA LEU A 23 2.76 9.36 -2.12
C LEU A 23 3.50 9.89 -3.36
N LEU A 24 3.19 11.09 -3.80
CA LEU A 24 3.84 11.73 -4.94
C LEU A 24 5.32 11.98 -4.68
N LEU A 25 5.68 12.51 -3.50
CA LEU A 25 7.06 12.71 -3.10
C LEU A 25 7.83 11.39 -3.10
N ALA A 26 7.28 10.36 -2.50
CA ALA A 26 7.88 9.04 -2.43
C ALA A 26 8.06 8.42 -3.83
N ALA A 27 7.07 8.56 -4.71
CA ALA A 27 7.14 8.09 -6.08
C ALA A 27 8.23 8.82 -6.87
N VAL A 28 8.33 10.15 -6.75
CA VAL A 28 9.39 10.94 -7.43
C VAL A 28 10.76 10.51 -6.93
N ILE A 29 10.96 10.36 -5.62
CA ILE A 29 12.24 9.90 -5.06
C ILE A 29 12.59 8.50 -5.59
N GLY A 30 11.63 7.57 -5.60
CA GLY A 30 11.84 6.23 -6.13
C GLY A 30 12.24 6.22 -7.60
N ILE A 31 11.57 7.02 -8.43
CA ILE A 31 11.92 7.18 -9.86
C ILE A 31 13.34 7.76 -10.01
N VAL A 32 13.67 8.82 -9.27
CA VAL A 32 15.01 9.42 -9.32
C VAL A 32 16.08 8.41 -8.92
N VAL A 33 15.85 7.65 -7.85
CA VAL A 33 16.78 6.59 -7.42
C VAL A 33 16.96 5.56 -8.54
N SER A 34 15.87 5.08 -9.14
CA SER A 34 15.93 4.11 -10.25
C SER A 34 16.74 4.60 -11.44
N LEU A 35 16.69 5.93 -11.74
CA LEU A 35 17.38 6.53 -12.88
C LEU A 35 18.85 6.89 -12.60
N VAL A 36 19.24 7.09 -11.33
CA VAL A 36 20.61 7.50 -10.95
C VAL A 36 21.50 6.29 -10.63
N LEU A 37 20.91 5.09 -10.49
CA LEU A 37 21.69 3.87 -10.28
C LEU A 37 22.64 3.62 -11.46
N PRO A 38 23.89 3.14 -11.19
CA PRO A 38 24.89 2.93 -12.23
C PRO A 38 24.49 1.82 -13.20
N ASP A 39 24.98 1.90 -14.44
CA ASP A 39 24.72 0.92 -15.52
C ASP A 39 25.18 -0.52 -15.18
N SER A 40 26.00 -0.67 -14.14
CA SER A 40 26.38 -1.98 -13.62
C SER A 40 25.22 -2.75 -12.94
N VAL A 41 24.10 -2.07 -12.66
CA VAL A 41 22.89 -2.67 -12.06
C VAL A 41 21.88 -2.92 -13.17
N HIS A 42 21.37 -4.14 -13.27
CA HIS A 42 20.37 -4.54 -14.28
C HIS A 42 19.08 -3.71 -14.16
N ALA A 43 18.48 -3.33 -15.29
CA ALA A 43 17.29 -2.50 -15.32
C ALA A 43 16.14 -2.99 -14.42
N PRO A 44 15.78 -4.30 -14.36
CA PRO A 44 14.77 -4.78 -13.40
C PRO A 44 15.16 -4.52 -11.94
N ALA A 45 16.44 -4.67 -11.58
CA ALA A 45 16.90 -4.40 -10.22
C ALA A 45 16.88 -2.91 -9.88
N CYS A 46 17.20 -2.02 -10.85
CA CYS A 46 17.07 -0.58 -10.67
C CYS A 46 15.62 -0.18 -10.37
N ILE A 47 14.66 -0.78 -11.08
CA ILE A 47 13.23 -0.53 -10.87
C ILE A 47 12.81 -1.00 -9.48
N LEU A 48 13.23 -2.20 -9.05
CA LEU A 48 12.90 -2.74 -7.72
C LEU A 48 13.52 -1.90 -6.60
N ILE A 49 14.78 -1.49 -6.72
CA ILE A 49 15.43 -0.63 -5.71
C ILE A 49 14.71 0.73 -5.62
N GLY A 50 14.39 1.35 -6.76
CA GLY A 50 13.62 2.59 -6.77
C GLY A 50 12.24 2.44 -6.14
N TRP A 51 11.54 1.34 -6.44
CA TRP A 51 10.27 0.98 -5.83
C TRP A 51 10.42 0.85 -4.30
N ASP A 52 11.38 0.06 -3.84
CA ASP A 52 11.61 -0.20 -2.42
C ASP A 52 11.92 1.08 -1.64
N VAL A 53 12.77 1.96 -2.18
CA VAL A 53 13.09 3.25 -1.56
C VAL A 53 11.85 4.14 -1.50
N GLY A 54 11.08 4.25 -2.59
CA GLY A 54 9.86 5.03 -2.62
C GLY A 54 8.83 4.53 -1.61
N VAL A 55 8.55 3.22 -1.62
CA VAL A 55 7.59 2.62 -0.70
C VAL A 55 8.05 2.75 0.76
N ALA A 56 9.33 2.51 1.05
CA ALA A 56 9.86 2.67 2.41
C ALA A 56 9.67 4.10 2.95
N ILE A 57 9.99 5.12 2.14
CA ILE A 57 9.78 6.53 2.50
C ILE A 57 8.30 6.81 2.74
N TYR A 58 7.42 6.34 1.83
CA TYR A 58 5.98 6.50 2.01
C TYR A 58 5.48 5.88 3.31
N LEU A 59 5.88 4.64 3.61
CA LEU A 59 5.48 3.93 4.83
C LEU A 59 5.97 4.65 6.08
N VAL A 60 7.24 5.06 6.14
CA VAL A 60 7.80 5.80 7.28
C VAL A 60 7.02 7.10 7.55
N LEU A 61 6.78 7.90 6.50
CA LEU A 61 6.03 9.16 6.63
C LEU A 61 4.57 8.92 7.02
N THR A 62 4.00 7.82 6.56
CA THR A 62 2.61 7.44 6.81
C THR A 62 2.43 6.93 8.24
N TYR A 63 3.27 6.01 8.70
CA TYR A 63 3.21 5.51 10.07
C TYR A 63 3.54 6.61 11.09
N ALA A 64 4.52 7.48 10.82
CA ALA A 64 4.80 8.62 11.66
C ALA A 64 3.58 9.58 11.78
N MET A 65 2.81 9.71 10.71
CA MET A 65 1.55 10.47 10.74
C MET A 65 0.45 9.73 11.51
N MET A 66 0.25 8.44 11.27
CA MET A 66 -0.78 7.63 11.93
C MET A 66 -0.65 7.69 13.47
N TRP A 67 0.59 7.61 13.99
CA TRP A 67 0.83 7.64 15.43
C TRP A 67 0.65 9.01 16.08
N ARG A 68 0.60 10.09 15.29
CA ARG A 68 0.44 11.47 15.78
C ARG A 68 -0.94 12.06 15.53
N THR A 69 -1.78 11.36 14.73
CA THR A 69 -3.06 11.91 14.29
C THR A 69 -4.17 11.54 15.27
N GLU A 70 -4.85 12.55 15.81
CA GLU A 70 -6.04 12.38 16.63
C GLU A 70 -7.28 12.06 15.78
N VAL A 71 -8.26 11.37 16.36
CA VAL A 71 -9.51 10.95 15.68
C VAL A 71 -10.25 12.11 15.01
N VAL A 72 -10.21 13.31 15.61
CA VAL A 72 -10.86 14.51 15.03
C VAL A 72 -10.30 14.84 13.65
N HIS A 73 -8.99 14.71 13.47
CA HIS A 73 -8.33 14.96 12.18
C HIS A 73 -8.58 13.84 11.17
N ILE A 74 -8.80 12.60 11.62
CA ILE A 74 -9.19 11.48 10.75
C ILE A 74 -10.54 11.78 10.10
N ARG A 75 -11.52 12.25 10.88
CA ARG A 75 -12.85 12.62 10.39
C ARG A 75 -12.80 13.76 9.38
N GLN A 76 -11.99 14.79 9.63
CA GLN A 76 -11.82 15.90 8.71
C GLN A 76 -11.23 15.43 7.37
N ARG A 77 -10.21 14.57 7.40
CA ARG A 77 -9.61 14.00 6.20
C ARG A 77 -10.58 13.10 5.43
N ALA A 78 -11.30 12.23 6.13
CA ALA A 78 -12.30 11.37 5.49
C ALA A 78 -13.36 12.18 4.72
N ALA A 79 -13.75 13.35 5.22
CA ALA A 79 -14.67 14.24 4.53
C ALA A 79 -14.05 14.93 3.30
N GLU A 80 -12.73 15.03 3.20
CA GLU A 80 -12.00 15.70 2.13
C GLU A 80 -11.54 14.76 1.01
N GLU A 81 -11.33 13.47 1.31
CA GLU A 81 -10.67 12.49 0.43
C GLU A 81 -11.64 11.73 -0.51
N ASP A 82 -12.90 12.14 -0.65
CA ASP A 82 -13.97 11.44 -1.40
C ASP A 82 -13.66 11.21 -2.91
N GLU A 83 -12.73 11.96 -3.51
CA GLU A 83 -12.43 11.89 -4.94
C GLU A 83 -10.99 11.34 -5.18
N GLY A 84 -10.84 10.04 -5.37
CA GLY A 84 -9.56 9.46 -5.80
C GLY A 84 -9.07 8.25 -5.02
N ALA A 85 -9.64 7.95 -3.88
CA ALA A 85 -9.23 6.83 -3.03
C ALA A 85 -9.27 5.48 -3.79
N GLY A 86 -10.31 5.22 -4.58
CA GLY A 86 -10.43 4.02 -5.42
C GLY A 86 -9.37 3.94 -6.53
N PHE A 87 -9.02 5.08 -7.13
CA PHE A 87 -7.98 5.15 -8.15
C PHE A 87 -6.60 4.85 -7.55
N ILE A 88 -6.29 5.40 -6.38
CA ILE A 88 -5.02 5.14 -5.67
C ILE A 88 -4.92 3.67 -5.28
N LEU A 89 -6.02 3.08 -4.79
CA LEU A 89 -6.05 1.65 -4.50
C LEU A 89 -5.75 0.81 -5.74
N LEU A 90 -6.41 1.09 -6.85
CA LEU A 90 -6.18 0.38 -8.11
C LEU A 90 -4.74 0.55 -8.59
N LEU A 91 -4.20 1.76 -8.54
CA LEU A 91 -2.82 2.06 -8.91
C LEU A 91 -1.82 1.32 -8.00
N SER A 92 -2.07 1.28 -6.69
CA SER A 92 -1.25 0.57 -5.71
C SER A 92 -1.23 -0.94 -5.95
N ILE A 93 -2.37 -1.53 -6.28
CA ILE A 93 -2.49 -2.95 -6.64
C ILE A 93 -1.74 -3.23 -7.95
N ALA A 94 -1.93 -2.38 -8.97
CA ALA A 94 -1.25 -2.53 -10.25
C ALA A 94 0.28 -2.41 -10.10
N ALA A 95 0.76 -1.44 -9.32
CA ALA A 95 2.18 -1.26 -9.06
C ALA A 95 2.78 -2.44 -8.27
N THR A 96 2.03 -2.98 -7.30
CA THR A 96 2.43 -4.19 -6.56
C THR A 96 2.48 -5.41 -7.48
N ALA A 97 1.50 -5.60 -8.37
CA ALA A 97 1.53 -6.67 -9.36
C ALA A 97 2.73 -6.53 -10.32
N ALA A 98 3.06 -5.30 -10.75
CA ALA A 98 4.24 -5.03 -11.55
C ALA A 98 5.55 -5.38 -10.82
N SER A 99 5.62 -5.19 -9.50
CA SER A 99 6.78 -5.60 -8.72
C SER A 99 7.01 -7.11 -8.73
N PHE A 100 5.96 -7.93 -8.69
CA PHE A 100 6.09 -9.39 -8.84
C PHE A 100 6.63 -9.80 -10.22
N VAL A 101 6.18 -9.12 -11.26
CA VAL A 101 6.71 -9.36 -12.62
C VAL A 101 8.20 -9.00 -12.67
N ALA A 102 8.61 -7.86 -12.12
CA ALA A 102 9.99 -7.44 -12.06
C ALA A 102 10.87 -8.42 -11.24
N ILE A 103 10.36 -8.94 -10.11
CA ILE A 103 11.02 -9.97 -9.32
C ILE A 103 11.22 -11.25 -10.17
N ALA A 104 10.19 -11.69 -10.89
CA ALA A 104 10.28 -12.88 -11.72
C ALA A 104 11.35 -12.72 -12.83
N PHE A 105 11.44 -11.55 -13.46
CA PHE A 105 12.49 -11.25 -14.44
C PHE A 105 13.89 -11.17 -13.79
N ALA A 106 14.01 -10.54 -12.63
CA ALA A 106 15.29 -10.44 -11.91
C ALA A 106 15.82 -11.83 -11.51
N LEU A 107 14.94 -12.73 -11.06
CA LEU A 107 15.30 -14.11 -10.72
C LEU A 107 15.52 -14.99 -11.95
N GLY A 108 14.77 -14.76 -13.04
CA GLY A 108 14.92 -15.48 -14.31
C GLY A 108 16.29 -15.23 -14.97
N GLY A 109 16.82 -14.02 -14.84
CA GLY A 109 18.14 -13.65 -15.33
C GLY A 109 19.28 -14.45 -14.67
N LEU A 110 19.11 -14.88 -13.44
CA LEU A 110 20.08 -15.73 -12.74
C LEU A 110 20.20 -17.13 -13.36
N LYS A 111 19.11 -17.65 -13.96
CA LYS A 111 19.12 -18.98 -14.61
C LYS A 111 19.82 -18.98 -15.97
N SER A 112 19.78 -17.85 -16.67
CA SER A 112 20.32 -17.78 -18.04
C SER A 112 21.84 -17.70 -18.09
N GLY A 113 22.54 -17.63 -16.96
CA GLY A 113 24.01 -17.54 -16.91
C GLY A 113 24.59 -16.27 -17.55
N ALA A 114 23.74 -15.27 -17.81
CA ALA A 114 24.20 -14.01 -18.37
C ALA A 114 25.07 -13.30 -17.32
N GLU A 115 26.37 -13.20 -17.58
CA GLU A 115 27.34 -12.53 -16.69
C GLU A 115 26.91 -11.10 -16.31
N HIS A 116 26.14 -10.45 -17.15
CA HIS A 116 25.59 -9.10 -16.95
C HIS A 116 24.30 -9.07 -16.12
N ALA A 117 23.73 -10.21 -15.72
CA ALA A 117 22.49 -10.30 -14.94
C ALA A 117 22.72 -10.27 -13.44
N VAL A 118 23.96 -10.36 -12.98
CA VAL A 118 24.29 -10.49 -11.56
C VAL A 118 24.61 -9.12 -10.96
N MET A 119 23.79 -8.70 -9.98
CA MET A 119 24.08 -7.48 -9.20
C MET A 119 25.41 -7.59 -8.44
N PRO A 120 26.06 -6.46 -8.14
CA PRO A 120 27.11 -6.42 -7.13
C PRO A 120 26.59 -7.07 -5.83
N GLY A 121 27.26 -8.14 -5.36
CA GLY A 121 26.78 -8.95 -4.22
C GLY A 121 26.18 -10.31 -4.60
N GLY A 122 26.09 -10.62 -5.89
CA GLY A 122 25.73 -11.95 -6.38
C GLY A 122 24.26 -12.37 -6.13
N VAL A 123 24.04 -13.68 -6.09
CA VAL A 123 22.72 -14.28 -5.90
C VAL A 123 22.06 -13.83 -4.58
N ALA A 124 22.85 -13.71 -3.51
CA ALA A 124 22.35 -13.31 -2.19
C ALA A 124 21.72 -11.91 -2.23
N ALA A 125 22.32 -10.95 -2.96
CA ALA A 125 21.77 -9.60 -3.10
C ALA A 125 20.44 -9.60 -3.85
N HIS A 126 20.27 -10.42 -4.89
CA HIS A 126 19.01 -10.58 -5.61
C HIS A 126 17.90 -11.16 -4.73
N VAL A 127 18.22 -12.19 -3.96
CA VAL A 127 17.28 -12.83 -3.03
C VAL A 127 16.84 -11.83 -1.96
N MET A 128 17.77 -11.09 -1.36
CA MET A 128 17.47 -10.08 -0.35
C MET A 128 16.62 -8.94 -0.91
N LEU A 129 16.91 -8.49 -2.12
CA LEU A 129 16.10 -7.48 -2.81
C LEU A 129 14.68 -7.98 -3.03
N ALA A 130 14.51 -9.21 -3.53
CA ALA A 130 13.19 -9.80 -3.74
C ALA A 130 12.39 -9.92 -2.44
N ILE A 131 13.00 -10.39 -1.35
CA ILE A 131 12.36 -10.48 -0.04
C ILE A 131 11.94 -9.08 0.46
N ASN A 132 12.83 -8.10 0.35
CA ASN A 132 12.54 -6.74 0.78
C ASN A 132 11.39 -6.13 -0.02
N THR A 133 11.40 -6.28 -1.35
CA THR A 133 10.33 -5.80 -2.23
C THR A 133 8.99 -6.44 -1.88
N ILE A 134 8.95 -7.76 -1.61
CA ILE A 134 7.74 -8.46 -1.20
C ILE A 134 7.19 -7.88 0.11
N LEU A 135 8.04 -7.73 1.13
CA LEU A 135 7.62 -7.23 2.45
C LEU A 135 7.10 -5.78 2.37
N LEU A 136 7.82 -4.93 1.64
CA LEU A 136 7.42 -3.53 1.44
C LEU A 136 6.11 -3.43 0.65
N SER A 137 5.98 -4.19 -0.43
CA SER A 137 4.75 -4.19 -1.25
C SER A 137 3.55 -4.71 -0.47
N TRP A 138 3.73 -5.77 0.33
CA TRP A 138 2.70 -6.30 1.21
C TRP A 138 2.23 -5.24 2.22
N THR A 139 3.17 -4.64 2.94
CA THR A 139 2.89 -3.60 3.93
C THR A 139 2.20 -2.39 3.29
N PHE A 140 2.65 -2.00 2.10
CA PHE A 140 2.11 -0.87 1.35
C PHE A 140 0.63 -1.06 0.98
N VAL A 141 0.27 -2.21 0.39
CA VAL A 141 -1.12 -2.50 0.00
C VAL A 141 -2.03 -2.45 1.23
N HIS A 142 -1.67 -3.10 2.33
CA HIS A 142 -2.52 -3.12 3.53
C HIS A 142 -2.58 -1.75 4.23
N THR A 143 -1.54 -0.93 4.12
CA THR A 143 -1.56 0.47 4.57
C THR A 143 -2.55 1.30 3.74
N ILE A 144 -2.63 1.10 2.43
CA ILE A 144 -3.62 1.79 1.57
C ILE A 144 -5.04 1.35 1.95
N PHE A 145 -5.28 0.06 2.16
CA PHE A 145 -6.59 -0.42 2.63
C PHE A 145 -6.98 0.15 4.00
N THR A 146 -6.01 0.39 4.90
CA THR A 146 -6.24 1.05 6.19
C THR A 146 -6.90 2.41 6.01
N PHE A 147 -6.39 3.24 5.11
CA PHE A 147 -6.99 4.55 4.80
C PHE A 147 -8.36 4.42 4.17
N HIS A 148 -8.55 3.44 3.30
CA HIS A 148 -9.84 3.17 2.69
C HIS A 148 -10.91 2.80 3.73
N TYR A 149 -10.57 1.92 4.68
CA TYR A 149 -11.48 1.57 5.77
C TYR A 149 -11.78 2.76 6.67
N ALA A 150 -10.76 3.54 7.03
CA ALA A 150 -10.94 4.75 7.85
C ALA A 150 -11.82 5.79 7.13
N HIS A 151 -11.60 5.98 5.83
CA HIS A 151 -12.41 6.87 5.01
C HIS A 151 -13.88 6.41 4.99
N GLU A 152 -14.16 5.16 4.62
CA GLU A 152 -15.53 4.61 4.59
C GLU A 152 -16.21 4.61 5.95
N TYR A 153 -15.45 4.43 7.04
CA TYR A 153 -15.98 4.48 8.39
C TYR A 153 -16.39 5.88 8.80
N TYR A 154 -15.58 6.90 8.50
CA TYR A 154 -15.80 8.28 8.90
C TYR A 154 -16.48 9.14 7.83
N ALA A 155 -16.73 8.61 6.62
CA ALA A 155 -17.49 9.31 5.59
C ALA A 155 -18.87 9.71 6.12
N ASP A 156 -19.26 10.95 5.84
CA ASP A 156 -20.54 11.51 6.28
C ASP A 156 -21.68 10.84 5.49
N ARG A 157 -22.32 9.85 6.09
CA ARG A 157 -23.40 9.09 5.46
C ARG A 157 -24.73 9.80 5.70
N ARG A 158 -25.48 10.02 4.61
CA ARG A 158 -26.81 10.60 4.62
C ARG A 158 -27.84 9.81 5.43
N ASP A 159 -27.53 8.55 5.74
CA ASP A 159 -28.47 7.58 6.36
C ASP A 159 -28.29 7.49 7.89
N GLY A 160 -27.41 8.28 8.49
CA GLY A 160 -27.16 8.27 9.95
C GLY A 160 -26.57 6.97 10.49
N GLU A 161 -26.20 6.00 9.65
CA GLU A 161 -25.53 4.79 10.07
C GLU A 161 -24.07 5.07 10.43
N ILE A 162 -23.71 4.73 11.67
CA ILE A 162 -22.36 4.92 12.20
C ILE A 162 -21.41 3.89 11.57
N GLY A 163 -20.42 4.38 10.85
CA GLY A 163 -19.15 3.70 10.58
C GLY A 163 -19.15 2.40 9.78
N GLY A 164 -20.09 1.52 9.92
CA GLY A 164 -20.14 0.24 9.20
C GLY A 164 -19.12 -0.83 9.64
N LEU A 165 -18.27 -0.54 10.62
CA LEU A 165 -17.45 -1.47 11.40
C LEU A 165 -17.78 -1.31 12.88
N VAL A 166 -17.75 -2.41 13.63
CA VAL A 166 -17.94 -2.40 15.09
C VAL A 166 -16.67 -2.95 15.72
N PHE A 167 -15.89 -2.05 16.30
CA PHE A 167 -14.71 -2.39 17.07
C PHE A 167 -15.11 -2.75 18.50
N PRO A 168 -14.67 -3.90 19.05
CA PRO A 168 -14.98 -4.26 20.42
C PRO A 168 -14.49 -3.20 21.40
N HIS A 169 -15.39 -2.70 22.24
CA HIS A 169 -15.12 -1.72 23.28
C HIS A 169 -14.56 -0.37 22.83
N ASP A 170 -14.56 -0.07 21.52
CA ASP A 170 -14.12 1.23 20.98
C ASP A 170 -15.18 1.84 20.06
N SER A 171 -15.61 3.06 20.40
CA SER A 171 -16.55 3.87 19.62
C SER A 171 -15.88 4.96 18.78
N LYS A 172 -14.57 5.12 18.89
CA LYS A 172 -13.77 6.15 18.21
C LYS A 172 -12.45 5.59 17.69
N PRO A 173 -12.51 4.59 16.80
CA PRO A 173 -11.30 3.92 16.31
C PRO A 173 -10.32 4.90 15.65
N ASP A 174 -9.05 4.72 15.92
CA ASP A 174 -7.98 5.49 15.30
C ASP A 174 -7.38 4.75 14.08
N TYR A 175 -6.35 5.31 13.44
CA TYR A 175 -5.70 4.65 12.30
C TYR A 175 -5.09 3.30 12.66
N ARG A 176 -4.72 3.04 13.92
CA ARG A 176 -4.12 1.77 14.36
C ARG A 176 -5.16 0.66 14.39
N ASP A 177 -6.40 0.99 14.74
CA ASP A 177 -7.52 0.04 14.73
C ASP A 177 -7.86 -0.40 13.29
N PHE A 178 -7.89 0.56 12.36
CA PHE A 178 -8.06 0.25 10.94
C PHE A 178 -6.86 -0.50 10.36
N LEU A 179 -5.64 -0.19 10.80
CA LEU A 179 -4.44 -0.91 10.42
C LEU A 179 -4.49 -2.37 10.91
N TYR A 180 -4.86 -2.58 12.17
CA TYR A 180 -5.08 -3.91 12.72
C TYR A 180 -6.07 -4.71 11.86
N PHE A 181 -7.24 -4.14 11.58
CA PHE A 181 -8.26 -4.78 10.74
C PHE A 181 -7.72 -5.13 9.34
N SER A 182 -6.99 -4.22 8.71
CA SER A 182 -6.40 -4.42 7.40
C SER A 182 -5.32 -5.50 7.41
N LEU A 183 -4.40 -5.48 8.39
CA LEU A 183 -3.32 -6.45 8.50
C LEU A 183 -3.84 -7.87 8.78
N VAL A 184 -4.89 -8.02 9.59
CA VAL A 184 -5.50 -9.34 9.82
C VAL A 184 -6.04 -9.91 8.52
N ILE A 185 -6.76 -9.11 7.72
CA ILE A 185 -7.22 -9.56 6.39
C ILE A 185 -6.01 -9.90 5.49
N GLY A 186 -4.96 -9.10 5.53
CA GLY A 186 -3.74 -9.33 4.76
C GLY A 186 -3.07 -10.66 5.06
N MET A 187 -2.95 -10.99 6.35
CA MET A 187 -2.30 -12.22 6.81
C MET A 187 -3.16 -13.48 6.61
N THR A 188 -4.48 -13.35 6.81
CA THR A 188 -5.36 -14.52 6.94
C THR A 188 -6.41 -14.65 5.84
N SER A 189 -6.59 -13.60 5.01
CA SER A 189 -7.71 -13.45 4.07
C SER A 189 -9.09 -13.54 4.75
N GLN A 190 -9.15 -13.29 6.06
CA GLN A 190 -10.34 -13.35 6.90
C GLN A 190 -10.47 -12.06 7.71
N THR A 191 -11.69 -11.71 8.12
CA THR A 191 -11.94 -10.60 9.05
C THR A 191 -11.50 -10.96 10.47
N SER A 192 -11.12 -9.93 11.25
CA SER A 192 -10.77 -10.06 12.67
C SER A 192 -12.03 -10.18 13.56
N ASP A 193 -11.91 -9.85 14.83
CA ASP A 193 -12.98 -9.65 15.81
C ASP A 193 -13.84 -8.40 15.54
N VAL A 194 -13.50 -7.61 14.52
CA VAL A 194 -14.24 -6.42 14.11
C VAL A 194 -15.40 -6.81 13.20
N ASN A 195 -16.63 -6.54 13.63
CA ASN A 195 -17.83 -6.89 12.87
C ASN A 195 -18.08 -5.90 11.72
N ILE A 196 -18.46 -6.43 10.54
CA ILE A 196 -18.81 -5.63 9.37
C ILE A 196 -20.33 -5.49 9.26
N CYS A 197 -20.84 -4.27 9.47
CA CYS A 197 -22.25 -3.94 9.37
C CYS A 197 -22.63 -3.29 8.03
N SER A 198 -21.70 -2.58 7.37
CA SER A 198 -21.94 -1.94 6.08
C SER A 198 -21.79 -2.89 4.91
N LYS A 199 -22.71 -2.79 3.92
CA LYS A 199 -22.59 -3.52 2.63
C LYS A 199 -21.37 -3.07 1.81
N VAL A 200 -21.02 -1.78 1.87
CA VAL A 200 -19.87 -1.22 1.14
C VAL A 200 -18.58 -1.80 1.70
N ILE A 201 -18.37 -1.70 3.01
CA ILE A 201 -17.18 -2.24 3.68
C ILE A 201 -17.10 -3.77 3.50
N ARG A 202 -18.25 -4.47 3.50
CA ARG A 202 -18.27 -5.92 3.26
C ARG A 202 -17.75 -6.30 1.88
N ARG A 203 -18.15 -5.53 0.83
CA ARG A 203 -17.63 -5.74 -0.54
C ARG A 203 -16.15 -5.43 -0.61
N MET A 204 -15.71 -4.35 0.03
CA MET A 204 -14.30 -3.96 0.09
C MET A 204 -13.47 -5.02 0.83
N ALA A 205 -13.94 -5.54 1.96
CA ALA A 205 -13.27 -6.61 2.70
C ALA A 205 -13.19 -7.91 1.90
N ALA A 206 -14.22 -8.24 1.13
CA ALA A 206 -14.18 -9.41 0.23
C ALA A 206 -13.13 -9.25 -0.87
N ILE A 207 -13.05 -8.09 -1.52
CA ILE A 207 -12.03 -7.79 -2.53
C ILE A 207 -10.64 -7.84 -1.89
N HIS A 208 -10.47 -7.22 -0.72
CA HIS A 208 -9.22 -7.23 0.03
C HIS A 208 -8.77 -8.65 0.38
N GLY A 209 -9.68 -9.49 0.89
CA GLY A 209 -9.37 -10.89 1.21
C GLY A 209 -8.95 -11.70 -0.01
N VAL A 210 -9.62 -11.52 -1.16
CA VAL A 210 -9.25 -12.17 -2.42
C VAL A 210 -7.87 -11.72 -2.90
N LEU A 211 -7.59 -10.41 -2.86
CA LEU A 211 -6.27 -9.87 -3.22
C LEU A 211 -5.18 -10.40 -2.30
N SER A 212 -5.43 -10.44 -0.98
CA SER A 212 -4.50 -10.99 0.02
C SER A 212 -4.21 -12.46 -0.24
N PHE A 213 -5.24 -13.24 -0.55
CA PHE A 213 -5.08 -14.67 -0.88
C PHE A 213 -4.14 -14.85 -2.09
N PHE A 214 -4.41 -14.16 -3.20
CA PHE A 214 -3.58 -14.26 -4.39
C PHE A 214 -2.17 -13.73 -4.15
N PHE A 215 -2.01 -12.66 -3.38
CA PHE A 215 -0.71 -12.15 -2.99
C PHE A 215 0.08 -13.22 -2.23
N ASN A 216 -0.50 -13.79 -1.18
CA ASN A 216 0.16 -14.79 -0.34
C ASN A 216 0.52 -16.05 -1.12
N VAL A 217 -0.36 -16.53 -2.02
CA VAL A 217 -0.08 -17.66 -2.92
C VAL A 217 1.07 -17.33 -3.89
N THR A 218 1.11 -16.13 -4.44
CA THR A 218 2.20 -15.69 -5.33
C THR A 218 3.54 -15.65 -4.59
N VAL A 219 3.55 -15.11 -3.37
CA VAL A 219 4.75 -15.11 -2.50
C VAL A 219 5.24 -16.52 -2.24
N LEU A 220 4.33 -17.45 -1.90
CA LEU A 220 4.68 -18.84 -1.68
C LEU A 220 5.28 -19.48 -2.93
N ALA A 221 4.68 -19.27 -4.09
CA ALA A 221 5.16 -19.79 -5.35
C ALA A 221 6.56 -19.25 -5.72
N LEU A 222 6.79 -17.94 -5.52
CA LEU A 222 8.09 -17.33 -5.71
C LEU A 222 9.13 -17.89 -4.75
N THR A 223 8.77 -18.07 -3.47
CA THR A 223 9.66 -18.63 -2.46
C THR A 223 10.08 -20.06 -2.82
N VAL A 224 9.14 -20.90 -3.23
CA VAL A 224 9.43 -22.28 -3.68
C VAL A 224 10.36 -22.25 -4.90
N ASN A 225 10.09 -21.36 -5.86
CA ASN A 225 10.95 -21.21 -7.04
C ASN A 225 12.37 -20.76 -6.68
N MET A 226 12.51 -19.82 -5.75
CA MET A 226 13.81 -19.35 -5.26
C MET A 226 14.60 -20.48 -4.60
N VAL A 227 13.99 -21.22 -3.68
CA VAL A 227 14.63 -22.34 -2.97
C VAL A 227 15.07 -23.42 -3.96
N SER A 228 14.20 -23.79 -4.93
CA SER A 228 14.51 -24.78 -5.97
C SER A 228 15.68 -24.38 -6.88
N ASN A 229 16.02 -23.08 -6.95
CA ASN A 229 17.13 -22.59 -7.75
C ASN A 229 18.44 -22.48 -6.94
N LEU A 230 18.38 -22.64 -5.62
CA LEU A 230 19.53 -22.57 -4.72
C LEU A 230 20.08 -23.97 -4.39
N ILE A 231 19.28 -25.01 -4.64
CA ILE A 231 19.61 -26.43 -4.46
C ILE A 231 19.98 -27.04 -5.81
#